data_3654a70384b149860a95fe711698324b
#
_entry.id   3654a70384b149860a95fe711698324b
#
_cell.length_a   1.000
_cell.length_b   1.000
_cell.length_c   1.000
_cell.angle_alpha   90.00
_cell.angle_beta   90.00
_cell.angle_gamma   90.00
#
_symmetry.space_group_name_H-M   'P 1'
#
loop_
_entity.id
_entity.type
_entity.pdbx_description
1 polymer ?
#
loop_
_entity_poly.entity_id
_entity_poly.type
_entity_poly.pdbx_seq_one_letter_code
_entity_poly.pdbx_strand_id
1 'polypeptide(L)'
;VRSCGLQERVSFAGPVGDAWLPAYYAACDTVVLPSTSRLEAFGIVGLEGMASGKPLVLSDIPGVRDVITGEEGHLVEPLDPDALAAALRNIWDYPERARQMGVRGRERVEREFAWPRVAEKVEQVLEAAISA
;
A
#
# COMPACT_ATOMS: atom_id res chain seq x y z
N VAL A 1 -22.07 4.23 -4.07
CA VAL A 1 -22.12 5.43 -3.21
C VAL A 1 -23.55 5.92 -3.07
N ARG A 2 -24.25 6.26 -4.20
CA ARG A 2 -25.64 6.77 -4.15
C ARG A 2 -26.61 5.79 -3.50
N SER A 3 -26.52 4.51 -3.84
CA SER A 3 -27.38 3.44 -3.28
C SER A 3 -27.23 3.27 -1.77
N CYS A 4 -26.11 3.70 -1.20
CA CYS A 4 -25.80 3.61 0.24
C CYS A 4 -25.97 4.95 0.98
N GLY A 5 -26.40 6.03 0.31
CA GLY A 5 -26.55 7.35 0.91
C GLY A 5 -25.23 8.00 1.36
N LEU A 6 -24.09 7.67 0.70
CA LEU A 6 -22.75 8.09 1.13
C LEU A 6 -22.16 9.22 0.25
N GLN A 7 -22.99 9.95 -0.51
CA GLN A 7 -22.51 10.95 -1.46
C GLN A 7 -21.67 12.05 -0.79
N GLU A 8 -22.07 12.47 0.41
CA GLU A 8 -21.39 13.51 1.18
C GLU A 8 -20.13 13.01 1.94
N ARG A 9 -19.87 11.69 1.86
CA ARG A 9 -18.77 11.03 2.56
C ARG A 9 -17.71 10.48 1.62
N VAL A 10 -17.97 10.44 0.32
CA VAL A 10 -17.07 9.86 -0.68
C VAL A 10 -16.80 10.90 -1.77
N SER A 11 -15.54 11.22 -1.97
CA SER A 11 -15.07 12.11 -3.02
C SER A 11 -14.23 11.33 -4.05
N PHE A 12 -14.56 11.52 -5.32
CA PHE A 12 -13.77 10.96 -6.43
C PHE A 12 -12.86 12.06 -6.97
N ALA A 13 -11.57 11.99 -6.63
CA ALA A 13 -10.60 12.99 -7.05
C ALA A 13 -10.29 12.95 -8.56
N GLY A 14 -10.58 11.82 -9.23
CA GLY A 14 -10.13 11.60 -10.60
C GLY A 14 -8.61 11.48 -10.71
N PRO A 15 -8.05 11.67 -11.92
CA PRO A 15 -6.60 11.67 -12.12
C PRO A 15 -5.94 12.81 -11.34
N VAL A 16 -4.99 12.45 -10.48
CA VAL A 16 -4.18 13.41 -9.71
C VAL A 16 -2.80 13.47 -10.34
N GLY A 17 -2.31 14.68 -10.65
CA GLY A 17 -0.96 14.85 -11.18
C GLY A 17 0.11 14.53 -10.14
N ASP A 18 1.27 14.03 -10.60
CA ASP A 18 2.37 13.53 -9.76
C ASP A 18 2.84 14.54 -8.70
N ALA A 19 2.82 15.83 -9.02
CA ALA A 19 3.19 16.90 -8.09
C ALA A 19 2.28 16.98 -6.84
N TRP A 20 1.02 16.52 -6.96
CA TRP A 20 0.04 16.58 -5.87
C TRP A 20 -0.15 15.24 -5.16
N LEU A 21 0.24 14.15 -5.79
CA LEU A 21 0.06 12.80 -5.27
C LEU A 21 0.65 12.61 -3.86
N PRO A 22 1.87 13.09 -3.55
CA PRO A 22 2.40 13.01 -2.19
C PRO A 22 1.54 13.71 -1.12
N ALA A 23 0.88 14.82 -1.49
CA ALA A 23 -0.01 15.54 -0.57
C ALA A 23 -1.28 14.73 -0.25
N TYR A 24 -1.83 14.00 -1.23
CA TYR A 24 -2.95 13.09 -1.00
C TYR A 24 -2.57 11.96 -0.04
N TYR A 25 -1.42 11.33 -0.24
CA TYR A 25 -0.92 10.31 0.69
C TYR A 25 -0.65 10.88 2.07
N ALA A 26 -0.06 12.08 2.15
CA ALA A 26 0.20 12.72 3.44
C ALA A 26 -1.09 13.04 4.22
N ALA A 27 -2.17 13.40 3.51
CA ALA A 27 -3.44 13.80 4.10
C ALA A 27 -4.33 12.64 4.57
N CYS A 28 -4.12 11.41 4.08
CA CYS A 28 -4.94 10.27 4.48
C CYS A 28 -4.46 9.62 5.77
N ASP A 29 -5.33 8.87 6.44
CA ASP A 29 -5.02 8.08 7.64
C ASP A 29 -4.60 6.65 7.29
N THR A 30 -5.04 6.12 6.15
CA THR A 30 -4.70 4.80 5.64
C THR A 30 -4.80 4.77 4.11
N VAL A 31 -4.03 3.90 3.48
CA VAL A 31 -4.11 3.63 2.04
C VAL A 31 -4.74 2.26 1.82
N VAL A 32 -5.70 2.21 0.91
CA VAL A 32 -6.47 0.99 0.62
C VAL A 32 -6.33 0.65 -0.86
N LEU A 33 -5.92 -0.59 -1.15
CA LEU A 33 -5.87 -1.14 -2.51
C LEU A 33 -6.70 -2.42 -2.58
N PRO A 34 -8.02 -2.34 -2.79
CA PRO A 34 -8.93 -3.48 -2.77
C PRO A 34 -9.03 -4.11 -4.16
N SER A 35 -7.90 -4.45 -4.76
CA SER A 35 -7.83 -5.07 -6.07
C SER A 35 -8.52 -6.42 -6.09
N THR A 36 -9.30 -6.69 -7.13
CA THR A 36 -10.07 -7.94 -7.29
C THR A 36 -9.51 -8.83 -8.39
N SER A 37 -8.48 -8.38 -9.09
CA SER A 37 -7.92 -9.04 -10.27
C SER A 37 -6.41 -9.18 -10.15
N ARG A 38 -5.89 -10.32 -10.65
CA ARG A 38 -4.44 -10.57 -10.80
C ARG A 38 -3.77 -9.68 -11.86
N LEU A 39 -4.52 -8.81 -12.53
CA LEU A 39 -3.97 -7.77 -13.41
C LEU A 39 -3.24 -6.67 -12.61
N GLU A 40 -3.53 -6.53 -11.31
CA GLU A 40 -2.70 -5.76 -10.40
C GLU A 40 -1.43 -6.55 -10.09
N ALA A 41 -0.37 -6.26 -10.81
CA ALA A 41 0.83 -7.08 -10.79
C ALA A 41 1.69 -6.91 -9.53
N PHE A 42 1.70 -5.72 -8.91
CA PHE A 42 2.62 -5.43 -7.81
C PHE A 42 2.06 -4.51 -6.71
N GLY A 43 1.10 -3.65 -7.03
CA GLY A 43 0.54 -2.73 -6.03
C GLY A 43 1.47 -1.57 -5.66
N ILE A 44 2.01 -0.84 -6.65
CA ILE A 44 2.88 0.34 -6.43
C ILE A 44 2.24 1.35 -5.47
N VAL A 45 0.93 1.50 -5.50
CA VAL A 45 0.13 2.31 -4.55
C VAL A 45 0.44 1.95 -3.09
N GLY A 46 0.68 0.68 -2.79
CA GLY A 46 1.11 0.24 -1.46
C GLY A 46 2.50 0.77 -1.08
N LEU A 47 3.47 0.74 -2.01
CA LEU A 47 4.80 1.31 -1.78
C LEU A 47 4.74 2.82 -1.55
N GLU A 48 3.93 3.54 -2.32
CA GLU A 48 3.72 4.98 -2.18
C GLU A 48 3.07 5.32 -0.83
N GLY A 49 2.10 4.51 -0.41
CA GLY A 49 1.48 4.60 0.93
C GLY A 49 2.50 4.40 2.04
N MET A 50 3.31 3.33 1.97
CA MET A 50 4.38 3.08 2.93
C MET A 50 5.44 4.21 2.93
N ALA A 51 5.86 4.68 1.76
CA ALA A 51 6.79 5.80 1.65
C ALA A 51 6.27 7.08 2.31
N SER A 52 4.94 7.23 2.37
CA SER A 52 4.25 8.33 3.04
C SER A 52 3.96 8.04 4.52
N GLY A 53 4.46 6.93 5.07
CA GLY A 53 4.28 6.54 6.46
C GLY A 53 2.85 6.16 6.83
N LYS A 54 2.08 5.62 5.87
CA LYS A 54 0.67 5.25 6.09
C LYS A 54 0.49 3.75 6.29
N PRO A 55 -0.37 3.33 7.23
CA PRO A 55 -0.79 1.93 7.32
C PRO A 55 -1.58 1.53 6.07
N LEU A 56 -1.49 0.26 5.71
CA LEU A 56 -2.09 -0.26 4.48
C LEU A 56 -3.23 -1.24 4.76
N VAL A 57 -4.20 -1.28 3.85
CA VAL A 57 -5.13 -2.40 3.70
C VAL A 57 -5.10 -2.82 2.24
N LEU A 58 -4.57 -4.00 1.96
CA LEU A 58 -4.36 -4.51 0.61
C LEU A 58 -5.11 -5.82 0.41
N SER A 59 -5.53 -6.08 -0.83
CA SER A 59 -6.08 -7.40 -1.17
C SER A 59 -5.02 -8.48 -1.15
N ASP A 60 -5.37 -9.65 -0.62
CA ASP A 60 -4.52 -10.84 -0.56
C ASP A 60 -4.48 -11.57 -1.90
N ILE A 61 -3.88 -10.91 -2.91
CA ILE A 61 -3.64 -11.47 -4.25
C ILE A 61 -2.15 -11.51 -4.55
N PRO A 62 -1.70 -12.48 -5.39
CA PRO A 62 -0.30 -12.57 -5.79
C PRO A 62 0.24 -11.24 -6.36
N GLY A 63 1.44 -10.87 -5.98
CA GLY A 63 2.06 -9.59 -6.30
C GLY A 63 1.74 -8.52 -5.26
N VAL A 64 0.46 -8.21 -5.03
CA VAL A 64 0.04 -7.22 -4.04
C VAL A 64 0.38 -7.65 -2.61
N ARG A 65 0.13 -8.92 -2.26
CA ARG A 65 0.46 -9.47 -0.93
C ARG A 65 1.94 -9.38 -0.58
N ASP A 66 2.80 -9.40 -1.60
CA ASP A 66 4.25 -9.40 -1.42
C ASP A 66 4.79 -8.00 -1.04
N VAL A 67 3.95 -6.98 -1.16
CA VAL A 67 4.29 -5.60 -0.77
C VAL A 67 4.45 -5.46 0.73
N ILE A 68 3.66 -6.21 1.54
CA ILE A 68 3.71 -6.13 3.00
C ILE A 68 4.01 -7.48 3.64
N THR A 69 4.56 -7.47 4.85
CA THR A 69 4.82 -8.67 5.67
C THR A 69 3.75 -8.91 6.74
N GLY A 70 2.79 -7.98 6.87
CA GLY A 70 1.79 -7.95 7.93
C GLY A 70 2.14 -6.98 9.07
N GLU A 71 3.34 -6.41 9.08
CA GLU A 71 3.75 -5.40 10.05
C GLU A 71 3.37 -3.97 9.62
N GLU A 72 3.11 -3.77 8.34
CA GLU A 72 2.84 -2.49 7.69
C GLU A 72 1.34 -2.22 7.46
N GLY A 73 0.50 -3.24 7.70
CA GLY A 73 -0.93 -3.16 7.44
C GLY A 73 -1.63 -4.51 7.49
N HIS A 74 -2.76 -4.59 6.80
CA HIS A 74 -3.61 -5.78 6.74
C HIS A 74 -3.74 -6.29 5.30
N LEU A 75 -3.72 -7.61 5.15
CA LEU A 75 -4.19 -8.30 3.94
C LEU A 75 -5.64 -8.73 4.15
N VAL A 76 -6.47 -8.54 3.14
CA VAL A 76 -7.88 -8.93 3.14
C VAL A 76 -8.23 -9.73 1.90
N GLU A 77 -9.10 -10.72 2.04
CA GLU A 77 -9.58 -11.50 0.90
C GLU A 77 -10.25 -10.58 -0.13
N PRO A 78 -9.98 -10.77 -1.43
CA PRO A 78 -10.66 -10.04 -2.50
C PRO A 78 -12.17 -10.26 -2.45
N LEU A 79 -12.93 -9.20 -2.76
CA LEU A 79 -14.39 -9.24 -2.78
C LEU A 79 -15.06 -9.52 -1.41
N ASP A 80 -14.32 -9.39 -0.32
CA ASP A 80 -14.85 -9.49 1.04
C ASP A 80 -14.95 -8.09 1.69
N PRO A 81 -16.12 -7.42 1.57
CA PRO A 81 -16.32 -6.10 2.17
C PRO A 81 -16.33 -6.13 3.70
N ASP A 82 -16.68 -7.26 4.32
CA ASP A 82 -16.71 -7.36 5.77
C ASP A 82 -15.30 -7.48 6.35
N ALA A 83 -14.41 -8.25 5.71
CA ALA A 83 -13.00 -8.29 6.05
C ALA A 83 -12.33 -6.92 5.85
N LEU A 84 -12.63 -6.22 4.75
CA LEU A 84 -12.13 -4.88 4.50
C LEU A 84 -12.60 -3.90 5.59
N ALA A 85 -13.89 -3.93 5.94
CA ALA A 85 -14.43 -3.07 6.98
C ALA A 85 -13.81 -3.36 8.35
N ALA A 86 -13.56 -4.64 8.68
CA ALA A 86 -12.91 -5.05 9.92
C ALA A 86 -11.46 -4.54 9.99
N ALA A 87 -10.70 -4.65 8.90
CA ALA A 87 -9.33 -4.12 8.81
C ALA A 87 -9.29 -2.60 8.99
N LEU A 88 -10.19 -1.86 8.35
CA LEU A 88 -10.30 -0.42 8.49
C LEU A 88 -10.68 0.00 9.91
N ARG A 89 -11.62 -0.70 10.55
CA ARG A 89 -11.96 -0.46 11.97
C ARG A 89 -10.77 -0.72 12.88
N ASN A 90 -9.99 -1.77 12.63
CA ASN A 90 -8.80 -2.04 13.43
C ASN A 90 -7.80 -0.88 13.38
N ILE A 91 -7.56 -0.30 12.20
CA ILE A 91 -6.72 0.88 12.05
C ILE A 91 -7.30 2.08 12.81
N TRP A 92 -8.59 2.30 12.71
CA TRP A 92 -9.29 3.41 13.37
C TRP A 92 -9.29 3.28 14.90
N ASP A 93 -9.61 2.09 15.41
CA ASP A 93 -9.76 1.84 16.84
C ASP A 93 -8.42 1.80 17.58
N TYR A 94 -7.31 1.53 16.87
CA TYR A 94 -5.96 1.43 17.45
C TYR A 94 -4.97 2.39 16.76
N PRO A 95 -5.13 3.72 16.89
CA PRO A 95 -4.36 4.72 16.14
C PRO A 95 -2.86 4.65 16.40
N GLU A 96 -2.43 4.30 17.61
CA GLU A 96 -1.00 4.16 17.91
C GLU A 96 -0.39 2.96 17.18
N ARG A 97 -1.10 1.85 17.10
CA ARG A 97 -0.68 0.70 16.31
C ARG A 97 -0.65 1.03 14.81
N ALA A 98 -1.65 1.74 14.31
CA ALA A 98 -1.70 2.22 12.93
C ALA A 98 -0.50 3.11 12.61
N ARG A 99 -0.15 4.03 13.51
CA ARG A 99 1.05 4.87 13.37
C ARG A 99 2.34 4.04 13.30
N GLN A 100 2.47 3.01 14.14
CA GLN A 100 3.63 2.11 14.11
C GLN A 100 3.70 1.31 12.80
N MET A 101 2.57 0.85 12.26
CA MET A 101 2.52 0.21 10.94
C MET A 101 3.07 1.15 9.85
N GLY A 102 2.65 2.41 9.86
CA GLY A 102 3.14 3.42 8.92
C GLY A 102 4.65 3.67 9.04
N VAL A 103 5.19 3.76 10.26
CA VAL A 103 6.65 3.92 10.51
C VAL A 103 7.41 2.72 9.93
N ARG A 104 7.00 1.49 10.25
CA ARG A 104 7.65 0.27 9.73
C ARG A 104 7.58 0.18 8.21
N GLY A 105 6.44 0.58 7.63
CA GLY A 105 6.26 0.63 6.18
C GLY A 105 7.28 1.56 5.54
N ARG A 106 7.46 2.77 6.07
CA ARG A 106 8.43 3.72 5.57
C ARG A 106 9.87 3.21 5.68
N GLU A 107 10.26 2.69 6.84
CA GLU A 107 11.58 2.09 7.05
C GLU A 107 11.86 0.96 6.05
N ARG A 108 10.86 0.11 5.80
CA ARG A 108 10.98 -0.99 4.84
C ARG A 108 11.15 -0.50 3.41
N VAL A 109 10.36 0.48 2.96
CA VAL A 109 10.50 1.05 1.60
C VAL A 109 11.88 1.65 1.41
N GLU A 110 12.37 2.42 2.36
CA GLU A 110 13.70 3.03 2.29
C GLU A 110 14.82 1.99 2.24
N ARG A 111 14.66 0.87 2.96
CA ARG A 111 15.64 -0.22 3.01
C ARG A 111 15.62 -1.13 1.79
N GLU A 112 14.44 -1.44 1.24
CA GLU A 112 14.28 -2.54 0.29
C GLU A 112 13.90 -2.10 -1.13
N PHE A 113 13.13 -0.99 -1.26
CA PHE A 113 12.49 -0.56 -2.51
C PHE A 113 12.99 0.78 -3.04
N ALA A 114 13.86 1.48 -2.30
CA ALA A 114 14.47 2.70 -2.82
C ALA A 114 15.31 2.40 -4.08
N TRP A 115 15.22 3.25 -5.10
CA TRP A 115 15.89 3.05 -6.39
C TRP A 115 17.36 2.67 -6.30
N PRO A 116 18.20 3.27 -5.43
CA PRO A 116 19.59 2.83 -5.29
C PRO A 116 19.71 1.36 -4.87
N ARG A 117 18.82 0.88 -3.99
CA ARG A 117 18.82 -0.52 -3.54
C ARG A 117 18.35 -1.49 -4.63
N VAL A 118 17.38 -1.08 -5.41
CA VAL A 118 16.91 -1.87 -6.56
C VAL A 118 18.01 -1.97 -7.60
N ALA A 119 18.68 -0.85 -7.93
CA ALA A 119 19.79 -0.82 -8.87
C ALA A 119 20.96 -1.75 -8.43
N GLU A 120 21.36 -1.68 -7.17
CA GLU A 120 22.39 -2.55 -6.57
C GLU A 120 22.05 -4.04 -6.74
N LYS A 121 20.80 -4.43 -6.45
CA LYS A 121 20.36 -5.83 -6.62
C LYS A 121 20.39 -6.28 -8.08
N VAL A 122 19.98 -5.41 -9.01
CA VAL A 122 20.03 -5.72 -10.46
C VAL A 122 21.47 -5.86 -10.92
N GLU A 123 22.38 -4.99 -10.50
CA GLU A 123 23.81 -5.04 -10.82
C GLU A 123 24.42 -6.38 -10.35
N GLN A 124 24.17 -6.78 -9.12
CA GLN A 124 24.65 -8.05 -8.57
C GLN A 124 24.20 -9.27 -9.38
N VAL A 125 22.93 -9.27 -9.81
CA VAL A 125 22.40 -10.36 -10.65
C VAL A 125 23.06 -10.39 -12.02
N LEU A 126 23.29 -9.23 -12.64
CA LEU A 126 23.97 -9.14 -13.94
C LEU A 126 25.44 -9.57 -13.84
N GLU A 127 26.16 -9.14 -12.82
CA GLU A 127 27.53 -9.55 -12.59
C GLU A 127 27.67 -11.06 -12.38
N ALA A 128 26.78 -11.66 -11.58
CA ALA A 128 26.75 -13.10 -11.37
C ALA A 128 26.48 -13.87 -12.66
N ALA A 129 25.58 -13.36 -13.54
CA ALA A 129 25.27 -13.98 -14.81
C ALA A 129 26.40 -13.89 -15.86
N ILE A 130 27.23 -12.82 -15.78
CA ILE A 130 28.40 -12.66 -16.68
C ILE A 130 29.57 -13.54 -16.23
N SER A 131 29.65 -13.83 -14.92
CA SER A 131 30.76 -14.61 -14.33
C SER A 131 30.51 -16.12 -14.33
N ALA A 132 29.33 -16.57 -14.76
CA ALA A 132 28.91 -17.98 -14.84
C ALA A 132 29.14 -18.57 -16.23
#